data_53b3304ae85d6bdd7c206f37c89ca066
#
_entry.id   53b3304ae85d6bdd7c206f37c89ca066
#
_cell.length_a   1.000
_cell.length_b   1.000
_cell.length_c   1.000
_cell.angle_alpha   90.00
_cell.angle_beta   90.00
_cell.angle_gamma   90.00
#
_symmetry.space_group_name_H-M   'P 1'
#
loop_
_entity.id
_entity.type
_entity.pdbx_description
1 polymer ?
#
loop_
_entity_poly.entity_id
_entity_poly.type
_entity_poly.pdbx_seq_one_letter_code
_entity_poly.pdbx_strand_id
1 'polypeptide(L)'
;MTLPAELRYTAEHEWVAVDGPVASVGITDYAQRALGDVVYVSVPAPGTRVTAGEPCGEVESTKSVSDIYSPVNGEVTEVNSDVDEDPGLVNSDPYGAGWLMKVRLDDGAAEPAGLMTADEYAELTKEQ
;
A
#
# COMPACT_ATOMS: atom_id res chain seq x y z
N MET A 1 6.16 -11.18 13.15
CA MET A 1 5.92 -10.56 11.83
C MET A 1 7.22 -9.99 11.28
N THR A 2 7.56 -10.33 10.05
CA THR A 2 8.77 -9.85 9.40
C THR A 2 8.43 -8.68 8.50
N LEU A 3 9.17 -7.56 8.67
CA LEU A 3 8.99 -6.38 7.83
C LEU A 3 10.16 -6.26 6.86
N PRO A 4 9.91 -6.21 5.55
CA PRO A 4 10.99 -5.99 4.60
C PRO A 4 11.71 -4.67 4.87
N ALA A 5 13.03 -4.74 5.06
CA ALA A 5 13.82 -3.58 5.46
C ALA A 5 13.99 -2.56 4.34
N GLU A 6 13.85 -2.99 3.08
CA GLU A 6 14.01 -2.14 1.92
C GLU A 6 12.76 -1.31 1.60
N LEU A 7 11.64 -1.58 2.27
CA LEU A 7 10.40 -0.84 2.05
C LEU A 7 10.29 0.35 3.00
N ARG A 8 9.35 1.25 2.68
CA ARG A 8 8.95 2.33 3.58
C ARG A 8 7.49 2.13 3.94
N TYR A 9 7.06 2.74 5.04
CA TYR A 9 5.76 2.45 5.63
C TYR A 9 5.05 3.74 6.06
N THR A 10 3.71 3.67 6.16
CA THR A 10 2.89 4.78 6.66
C THR A 10 2.21 4.39 7.97
N ALA A 11 1.73 5.41 8.69
CA ALA A 11 0.96 5.19 9.92
C ALA A 11 -0.41 4.56 9.63
N GLU A 12 -0.87 4.61 8.40
CA GLU A 12 -2.12 3.98 7.94
C GLU A 12 -1.91 2.55 7.47
N HIS A 13 -0.69 2.01 7.67
CA HIS A 13 -0.36 0.61 7.38
C HIS A 13 -0.30 0.28 5.88
N GLU A 14 0.24 1.21 5.10
CA GLU A 14 0.61 0.94 3.72
C GLU A 14 2.13 0.84 3.60
N TRP A 15 2.61 0.07 2.61
CA TRP A 15 4.02 -0.01 2.31
C TRP A 15 4.31 0.59 0.94
N VAL A 16 5.54 1.06 0.76
CA VAL A 16 6.00 1.68 -0.49
C VAL A 16 7.34 1.08 -0.87
N ALA A 17 7.46 0.65 -2.12
CA ALA A 17 8.73 0.20 -2.70
C ALA A 17 9.08 1.14 -3.84
N VAL A 18 10.12 1.96 -3.66
CA VAL A 18 10.54 2.92 -4.67
C VAL A 18 11.56 2.27 -5.62
N ASP A 19 11.29 2.35 -6.90
CA ASP A 19 12.17 1.83 -7.94
C ASP A 19 12.27 2.89 -9.04
N GLY A 20 13.34 3.72 -8.97
CA GLY A 20 13.48 4.84 -9.87
C GLY A 20 12.34 5.85 -9.67
N PRO A 21 11.69 6.28 -10.75
CA PRO A 21 10.60 7.26 -10.64
C PRO A 21 9.26 6.64 -10.25
N VAL A 22 9.19 5.31 -10.06
CA VAL A 22 7.93 4.61 -9.79
C VAL A 22 7.95 3.99 -8.41
N ALA A 23 6.83 4.13 -7.68
CA ALA A 23 6.63 3.50 -6.38
C ALA A 23 5.53 2.47 -6.48
N SER A 24 5.79 1.26 -5.96
CA SER A 24 4.75 0.25 -5.79
C SER A 24 4.16 0.42 -4.40
N VAL A 25 2.84 0.27 -4.27
CA VAL A 25 2.11 0.51 -3.03
C VAL A 25 1.25 -0.70 -2.70
N GLY A 26 1.22 -1.06 -1.43
CA GLY A 26 0.35 -2.12 -0.94
C GLY A 26 0.05 -1.90 0.53
N ILE A 27 -0.67 -2.83 1.15
CA ILE A 27 -0.92 -2.79 2.59
C ILE A 27 -0.01 -3.78 3.30
N THR A 28 0.28 -3.50 4.57
CA THR A 28 1.22 -4.33 5.33
C THR A 28 0.57 -5.62 5.83
N ASP A 29 1.41 -6.55 6.27
CA ASP A 29 0.93 -7.76 6.92
C ASP A 29 0.09 -7.43 8.16
N TYR A 30 0.47 -6.41 8.90
CA TYR A 30 -0.32 -5.94 10.05
C TYR A 30 -1.72 -5.53 9.60
N ALA A 31 -1.82 -4.78 8.50
CA ALA A 31 -3.12 -4.31 8.01
C ALA A 31 -4.01 -5.48 7.58
N GLN A 32 -3.47 -6.45 6.83
CA GLN A 32 -4.29 -7.55 6.35
C GLN A 32 -4.73 -8.46 7.50
N ARG A 33 -3.91 -8.60 8.55
CA ARG A 33 -4.31 -9.37 9.73
C ARG A 33 -5.44 -8.69 10.48
N ALA A 34 -5.38 -7.36 10.60
CA ALA A 34 -6.42 -6.58 11.27
C ALA A 34 -7.74 -6.62 10.49
N LEU A 35 -7.67 -6.64 9.16
CA LEU A 35 -8.85 -6.67 8.31
C LEU A 35 -9.51 -8.05 8.27
N GLY A 36 -8.72 -9.12 8.28
CA GLY A 36 -9.20 -10.46 8.03
C GLY A 36 -9.25 -10.74 6.52
N ASP A 37 -10.08 -11.69 6.11
CA ASP A 37 -10.15 -12.13 4.71
C ASP A 37 -10.62 -11.00 3.80
N VAL A 38 -9.75 -10.59 2.89
CA VAL A 38 -10.06 -9.52 1.92
C VAL A 38 -10.90 -10.12 0.80
N VAL A 39 -12.04 -9.48 0.52
CA VAL A 39 -12.98 -9.97 -0.49
C VAL A 39 -13.12 -9.02 -1.68
N TYR A 40 -12.68 -7.77 -1.55
CA TYR A 40 -12.75 -6.80 -2.64
C TYR A 40 -11.73 -5.69 -2.42
N VAL A 41 -11.09 -5.26 -3.50
CA VAL A 41 -10.14 -4.15 -3.47
C VAL A 41 -10.51 -3.19 -4.59
N SER A 42 -10.60 -1.89 -4.27
CA SER A 42 -10.84 -0.84 -5.24
C SER A 42 -9.66 0.12 -5.22
N VAL A 43 -9.00 0.30 -6.36
CA VAL A 43 -7.88 1.22 -6.50
C VAL A 43 -8.13 2.15 -7.68
N PRO A 44 -7.49 3.35 -7.72
CA PRO A 44 -7.71 4.29 -8.83
C PRO A 44 -7.19 3.72 -10.14
N ALA A 45 -7.87 4.04 -11.22
CA ALA A 45 -7.46 3.61 -12.55
C ALA A 45 -6.14 4.27 -12.97
N PRO A 46 -5.37 3.64 -13.88
CA PRO A 46 -4.19 4.30 -14.43
C PRO A 46 -4.54 5.67 -15.02
N GLY A 47 -3.68 6.64 -14.79
CA GLY A 47 -3.91 8.03 -15.19
C GLY A 47 -4.49 8.90 -14.09
N THR A 48 -4.93 8.31 -12.98
CA THR A 48 -5.47 9.06 -11.85
C THR A 48 -4.35 9.66 -11.02
N ARG A 49 -4.51 10.93 -10.61
CA ARG A 49 -3.56 11.54 -9.67
C ARG A 49 -3.92 11.16 -8.24
N VAL A 50 -2.88 10.91 -7.46
CA VAL A 50 -3.05 10.63 -6.03
C VAL A 50 -2.19 11.60 -5.22
N THR A 51 -2.66 11.91 -4.02
CA THR A 51 -1.98 12.87 -3.14
C THR A 51 -1.70 12.20 -1.80
N ALA A 52 -0.48 12.36 -1.31
CA ALA A 52 -0.08 11.74 -0.04
C ALA A 52 -1.02 12.16 1.09
N GLY A 53 -1.48 11.17 1.85
CA GLY A 53 -2.37 11.40 2.98
C GLY A 53 -3.85 11.46 2.64
N GLU A 54 -4.22 11.39 1.36
CA GLU A 54 -5.62 11.42 0.95
C GLU A 54 -6.11 10.03 0.55
N PRO A 55 -7.41 9.72 0.80
CA PRO A 55 -7.97 8.43 0.40
C PRO A 55 -7.90 8.27 -1.12
N CYS A 56 -7.47 7.10 -1.58
CA CYS A 56 -7.38 6.82 -3.00
C CYS A 56 -8.04 5.50 -3.40
N GLY A 57 -8.48 4.71 -2.42
CA GLY A 57 -9.14 3.45 -2.71
C GLY A 57 -9.67 2.82 -1.44
N GLU A 58 -10.13 1.57 -1.54
CA GLU A 58 -10.72 0.85 -0.42
C GLU A 58 -10.35 -0.62 -0.47
N VAL A 59 -10.23 -1.22 0.72
CA VAL A 59 -10.12 -2.67 0.87
C VAL A 59 -11.31 -3.13 1.69
N GLU A 60 -12.08 -4.06 1.13
CA GLU A 60 -13.22 -4.63 1.83
C GLU A 60 -12.90 -6.04 2.29
N SER A 61 -13.17 -6.31 3.55
CA SER A 61 -12.99 -7.65 4.13
C SER A 61 -14.33 -8.19 4.60
N THR A 62 -14.31 -9.42 5.10
CA THR A 62 -15.52 -10.02 5.68
C THR A 62 -16.00 -9.31 6.92
N LYS A 63 -15.15 -8.47 7.55
CA LYS A 63 -15.48 -7.77 8.80
C LYS A 63 -15.72 -6.29 8.61
N SER A 64 -15.05 -5.64 7.67
CA SER A 64 -15.09 -4.18 7.58
C SER A 64 -14.60 -3.68 6.22
N VAL A 65 -14.76 -2.36 6.02
CA VAL A 65 -14.23 -1.66 4.84
C VAL A 65 -13.22 -0.63 5.38
N SER A 66 -12.06 -0.56 4.75
CA SER A 66 -11.01 0.37 5.14
C SER A 66 -10.55 1.18 3.95
N ASP A 67 -10.35 2.49 4.14
CA ASP A 67 -9.80 3.34 3.10
C ASP A 67 -8.31 3.05 2.92
N ILE A 68 -7.86 3.15 1.67
CA ILE A 68 -6.44 3.15 1.34
C ILE A 68 -6.03 4.60 1.13
N TYR A 69 -5.04 5.06 1.90
CA TYR A 69 -4.51 6.43 1.75
C TYR A 69 -3.26 6.36 0.90
N SER A 70 -3.13 7.26 -0.06
CA SER A 70 -1.92 7.26 -0.87
C SER A 70 -0.73 7.69 -0.02
N PRO A 71 0.37 6.94 -0.04
CA PRO A 71 1.58 7.34 0.69
C PRO A 71 2.44 8.33 -0.08
N VAL A 72 2.10 8.60 -1.34
CA VAL A 72 2.95 9.39 -2.24
C VAL A 72 2.11 10.33 -3.08
N ASN A 73 2.77 11.32 -3.68
CA ASN A 73 2.15 12.19 -4.70
C ASN A 73 2.57 11.74 -6.08
N GLY A 74 1.62 11.58 -6.97
CA GLY A 74 1.96 11.19 -8.33
C GLY A 74 0.76 10.74 -9.14
N GLU A 75 1.05 10.03 -10.22
CA GLU A 75 0.03 9.52 -11.12
C GLU A 75 0.08 8.00 -11.14
N VAL A 76 -1.07 7.35 -10.98
CA VAL A 76 -1.17 5.89 -11.05
C VAL A 76 -0.82 5.45 -12.48
N THR A 77 0.15 4.56 -12.61
CA THR A 77 0.58 4.04 -13.91
C THR A 77 0.09 2.61 -14.14
N GLU A 78 -0.13 1.87 -13.05
CA GLU A 78 -0.51 0.46 -13.18
C GLU A 78 -1.29 0.04 -11.94
N VAL A 79 -2.28 -0.83 -12.14
CA VAL A 79 -3.01 -1.46 -11.04
C VAL A 79 -2.84 -2.97 -11.17
N ASN A 80 -2.93 -3.67 -10.03
CA ASN A 80 -2.71 -5.11 -9.99
C ASN A 80 -3.99 -5.87 -10.33
N SER A 81 -4.09 -6.31 -11.58
CA SER A 81 -5.28 -7.06 -12.01
C SER A 81 -5.42 -8.42 -11.33
N ASP A 82 -4.32 -9.00 -10.85
CA ASP A 82 -4.37 -10.27 -10.14
C ASP A 82 -5.12 -10.15 -8.81
N VAL A 83 -4.94 -9.01 -8.12
CA VAL A 83 -5.67 -8.74 -6.88
C VAL A 83 -7.15 -8.48 -7.17
N ASP A 84 -7.45 -7.85 -8.31
CA ASP A 84 -8.83 -7.62 -8.71
C ASP A 84 -9.58 -8.94 -8.91
N GLU A 85 -8.91 -9.93 -9.48
CA GLU A 85 -9.47 -11.26 -9.70
C GLU A 85 -9.42 -12.14 -8.45
N ASP A 86 -8.39 -11.94 -7.61
CA ASP A 86 -8.18 -12.76 -6.42
C ASP A 86 -7.75 -11.86 -5.25
N PRO A 87 -8.70 -11.19 -4.60
CA PRO A 87 -8.38 -10.30 -3.48
C PRO A 87 -7.64 -10.98 -2.33
N GLY A 88 -7.75 -12.28 -2.21
CA GLY A 88 -7.04 -13.04 -1.18
C GLY A 88 -5.52 -12.98 -1.29
N LEU A 89 -4.98 -12.53 -2.45
CA LEU A 89 -3.55 -12.33 -2.58
C LEU A 89 -3.02 -11.28 -1.58
N VAL A 90 -3.86 -10.31 -1.21
CA VAL A 90 -3.50 -9.30 -0.22
C VAL A 90 -3.23 -9.97 1.13
N ASN A 91 -3.95 -11.03 1.45
CA ASN A 91 -3.75 -11.78 2.68
C ASN A 91 -2.56 -12.71 2.59
N SER A 92 -2.43 -13.44 1.48
CA SER A 92 -1.41 -14.49 1.35
C SER A 92 -0.02 -13.95 1.04
N ASP A 93 0.08 -12.82 0.34
CA ASP A 93 1.37 -12.27 -0.08
C ASP A 93 1.32 -10.75 -0.19
N PRO A 94 1.12 -10.05 0.95
CA PRO A 94 0.89 -8.60 0.92
C PRO A 94 2.08 -7.79 0.39
N TYR A 95 3.30 -8.30 0.51
CA TYR A 95 4.50 -7.60 0.05
C TYR A 95 4.96 -8.04 -1.34
N GLY A 96 4.32 -9.04 -1.92
CA GLY A 96 4.68 -9.57 -3.22
C GLY A 96 3.50 -9.49 -4.19
N ALA A 97 2.90 -10.64 -4.50
CA ALA A 97 1.82 -10.71 -5.48
C ALA A 97 0.60 -9.86 -5.12
N GLY A 98 0.45 -9.49 -3.85
CA GLY A 98 -0.66 -8.66 -3.36
C GLY A 98 -0.46 -7.15 -3.45
N TRP A 99 0.52 -6.67 -4.21
CA TRP A 99 0.68 -5.23 -4.38
C TRP A 99 -0.59 -4.63 -5.02
N LEU A 100 -0.87 -3.35 -4.73
CA LEU A 100 -2.13 -2.74 -5.16
C LEU A 100 -1.99 -1.87 -6.39
N MET A 101 -1.04 -0.93 -6.39
CA MET A 101 -0.88 -0.01 -7.52
C MET A 101 0.55 0.45 -7.63
N LYS A 102 0.90 0.98 -8.81
CA LYS A 102 2.19 1.64 -9.04
C LYS A 102 1.92 3.10 -9.38
N VAL A 103 2.72 3.99 -8.81
CA VAL A 103 2.55 5.43 -8.95
C VAL A 103 3.85 6.03 -9.48
N ARG A 104 3.77 6.83 -10.54
CA ARG A 104 4.92 7.60 -11.00
C ARG A 104 5.02 8.84 -10.11
N LEU A 105 6.14 8.96 -9.40
CA LEU A 105 6.33 10.03 -8.42
C LEU A 105 6.50 11.39 -9.10
N ASP A 106 5.89 12.43 -8.52
CA ASP A 106 6.00 13.79 -9.06
C ASP A 106 7.45 14.28 -9.04
N ASP A 107 8.20 13.90 -8.00
CA ASP A 107 9.59 14.33 -7.85
C ASP A 107 10.58 13.38 -8.50
N GLY A 108 10.10 12.53 -9.40
CA GLY A 108 10.94 11.53 -10.04
C GLY A 108 11.42 10.48 -9.06
N ALA A 109 12.74 10.24 -9.03
CA ALA A 109 13.33 9.21 -8.19
C ALA A 109 13.50 9.61 -6.72
N ALA A 110 13.06 10.80 -6.32
CA ALA A 110 13.22 11.27 -4.94
C ALA A 110 12.33 10.44 -4.00
N GLU A 111 12.90 10.05 -2.85
CA GLU A 111 12.14 9.31 -1.85
C GLU A 111 11.08 10.22 -1.23
N PRO A 112 9.82 9.78 -1.15
CA PRO A 112 8.76 10.61 -0.57
C PRO A 112 9.03 10.93 0.90
N ALA A 113 8.68 12.15 1.30
CA ALA A 113 8.84 12.59 2.69
C ALA A 113 7.75 12.01 3.58
N GLY A 114 8.06 11.86 4.86
CA GLY A 114 7.08 11.45 5.85
C GLY A 114 6.87 9.94 5.97
N LEU A 115 7.63 9.16 5.22
CA LEU A 115 7.53 7.71 5.32
C LEU A 115 8.45 7.17 6.42
N MET A 116 8.04 6.06 7.01
CA MET A 116 8.79 5.42 8.08
C MET A 116 9.65 4.29 7.55
N THR A 117 10.79 4.05 8.23
CA THR A 117 11.58 2.83 7.98
C THR A 117 10.87 1.64 8.62
N ALA A 118 11.36 0.43 8.32
CA ALA A 118 10.82 -0.79 8.94
C ALA A 118 10.92 -0.73 10.46
N ASP A 119 12.04 -0.22 10.99
CA ASP A 119 12.22 -0.12 12.44
C ASP A 119 11.24 0.85 13.07
N GLU A 120 11.01 1.99 12.43
CA GLU A 120 10.05 2.99 12.92
C GLU A 120 8.63 2.43 12.91
N TYR A 121 8.27 1.74 11.83
CA TYR A 121 6.95 1.15 11.72
C TYR A 121 6.75 0.02 12.74
N ALA A 122 7.80 -0.78 12.99
CA ALA A 122 7.73 -1.84 13.99
C ALA A 122 7.44 -1.28 15.39
N GLU A 123 8.04 -0.12 15.72
CA GLU A 123 7.76 0.53 17.00
C GLU A 123 6.31 1.01 17.08
N LEU A 124 5.77 1.53 15.99
CA LEU A 124 4.38 1.98 15.94
C LEU A 124 3.42 0.81 16.17
N THR A 125 3.63 -0.29 15.47
CA THR A 125 2.71 -1.43 15.54
C THR A 125 2.88 -2.26 16.81
N LYS A 126 4.01 -2.14 17.48
CA LYS A 126 4.26 -2.85 18.73
C LYS A 126 3.29 -2.43 19.82
N GLU A 127 2.81 -1.20 19.79
CA GLU A 127 1.92 -0.64 20.79
C GLU A 127 0.44 -0.82 20.44
N GLN A 128 0.17 -1.44 19.32
CA GLN A 128 -1.20 -1.69 18.86
C GLN A 128 -1.57 -3.19 18.99
#